data_401e19896a95b6cb155f3f110b535692
#
_entry.id   401e19896a95b6cb155f3f110b535692
#
_cell.length_a   1.000
_cell.length_b   1.000
_cell.length_c   1.000
_cell.angle_alpha   90.00
_cell.angle_beta   90.00
_cell.angle_gamma   90.00
#
_symmetry.space_group_name_H-M   'P 1'
#
loop_
_entity.id
_entity.type
_entity.pdbx_description
1 polymer ?
#
loop_
_entity_poly.entity_id
_entity_poly.type
_entity_poly.pdbx_seq_one_letter_code
_entity_poly.pdbx_strand_id
1 'polypeptide(L)'
;MITQKDEFIYHDMIVHVPMAVKKDIKNVLVIGAGDGGTVRELCRYSTIEHIDLVEIDKKVVEVCEEYFPEMTVSMHDPRLDKHFTDGLRFVRRKQGEYDLIIVDSTDPFGPGEGLFTPEFYGNCYNALTDTGVLVNQHESPFYVNDAKAMCRAHERIKSVFPVCAVYQAHIPTYASGHWLFGFASKGLDPIKDLDEQHWNSLGIKTRYYNTELHKGCFALPSYVKEMLETGEVLNVRR
;
A
#
# COMPACT_ATOMS: atom_id res chain seq x y z
N MET A 1 7.79 10.26 -5.90
CA MET A 1 9.02 10.99 -5.42
C MET A 1 9.71 10.08 -4.43
N ILE A 2 11.07 9.96 -4.50
CA ILE A 2 11.81 9.05 -3.61
C ILE A 2 13.05 9.76 -3.06
N THR A 3 13.43 9.47 -1.84
CA THR A 3 14.65 9.95 -1.19
C THR A 3 15.18 8.93 -0.18
N GLN A 4 16.48 8.68 -0.21
CA GLN A 4 17.16 7.79 0.75
C GLN A 4 16.99 8.23 2.22
N LYS A 5 16.63 9.50 2.44
CA LYS A 5 16.53 10.07 3.78
C LYS A 5 15.34 9.56 4.57
N ASP A 6 14.19 9.38 3.92
CA ASP A 6 12.92 9.08 4.60
C ASP A 6 12.02 8.06 3.89
N GLU A 7 12.52 7.40 2.81
CA GLU A 7 11.77 6.35 2.09
C GLU A 7 11.30 5.21 3.02
N PHE A 8 12.08 4.93 4.07
CA PHE A 8 11.76 3.88 5.02
C PHE A 8 10.42 4.12 5.74
N ILE A 9 10.00 5.38 5.90
CA ILE A 9 8.72 5.69 6.54
C ILE A 9 7.57 5.14 5.69
N TYR A 10 7.64 5.36 4.39
CA TYR A 10 6.65 4.88 3.44
C TYR A 10 6.65 3.34 3.38
N HIS A 11 7.81 2.74 3.15
CA HIS A 11 7.92 1.29 2.95
C HIS A 11 7.63 0.50 4.23
N ASP A 12 8.06 0.99 5.40
CA ASP A 12 7.68 0.40 6.68
C ASP A 12 6.14 0.37 6.84
N MET A 13 5.45 1.46 6.50
CA MET A 13 4.02 1.57 6.73
C MET A 13 3.18 0.78 5.72
N ILE A 14 3.55 0.79 4.45
CA ILE A 14 2.77 0.09 3.42
C ILE A 14 2.89 -1.44 3.53
N VAL A 15 4.02 -1.94 4.07
CA VAL A 15 4.29 -3.38 4.21
C VAL A 15 3.94 -3.90 5.60
N HIS A 16 4.47 -3.29 6.66
CA HIS A 16 4.36 -3.91 7.99
C HIS A 16 2.97 -3.81 8.61
N VAL A 17 2.16 -2.81 8.22
CA VAL A 17 0.76 -2.73 8.68
C VAL A 17 -0.05 -3.97 8.28
N PRO A 18 -0.19 -4.36 7.01
CA PRO A 18 -0.91 -5.57 6.64
C PRO A 18 -0.25 -6.86 7.15
N MET A 19 1.09 -6.93 7.19
CA MET A 19 1.82 -8.10 7.67
C MET A 19 1.63 -8.36 9.17
N ALA A 20 1.33 -7.35 9.96
CA ALA A 20 1.03 -7.51 11.39
C ALA A 20 -0.42 -7.93 11.66
N VAL A 21 -1.32 -7.74 10.69
CA VAL A 21 -2.74 -8.13 10.78
C VAL A 21 -2.96 -9.56 10.29
N LYS A 22 -2.31 -9.94 9.19
CA LYS A 22 -2.42 -11.27 8.58
C LYS A 22 -1.05 -11.96 8.59
N LYS A 23 -0.84 -12.89 9.52
CA LYS A 23 0.45 -13.55 9.78
C LYS A 23 0.82 -14.66 8.79
N ASP A 24 -0.13 -15.17 8.03
CA ASP A 24 0.00 -16.30 7.12
C ASP A 24 0.05 -15.91 5.65
N ILE A 25 0.52 -14.69 5.37
CA ILE A 25 0.71 -14.19 3.99
C ILE A 25 1.82 -15.00 3.31
N LYS A 26 1.49 -15.61 2.16
CA LYS A 26 2.38 -16.40 1.32
C LYS A 26 2.56 -15.81 -0.07
N ASN A 27 1.46 -15.41 -0.72
CA ASN A 27 1.45 -14.89 -2.09
C ASN A 27 1.09 -13.41 -2.09
N VAL A 28 1.98 -12.60 -2.63
CA VAL A 28 1.84 -11.15 -2.66
C VAL A 28 1.85 -10.63 -4.10
N LEU A 29 0.92 -9.75 -4.42
CA LEU A 29 0.97 -8.95 -5.63
C LEU A 29 1.34 -7.52 -5.27
N VAL A 30 2.38 -6.98 -5.90
CA VAL A 30 2.78 -5.57 -5.80
C VAL A 30 2.58 -4.92 -7.16
N ILE A 31 1.78 -3.86 -7.21
CA ILE A 31 1.52 -3.09 -8.44
C ILE A 31 2.18 -1.72 -8.30
N GLY A 32 3.13 -1.41 -9.17
CA GLY A 32 4.06 -0.30 -9.05
C GLY A 32 5.32 -0.72 -8.27
N ALA A 33 5.82 0.14 -7.40
CA ALA A 33 6.99 -0.13 -6.55
C ALA A 33 8.29 -0.47 -7.32
N GLY A 34 8.47 0.09 -8.51
CA GLY A 34 9.68 -0.12 -9.32
C GLY A 34 10.98 0.32 -8.65
N ASP A 35 10.88 1.07 -7.55
CA ASP A 35 12.03 1.47 -6.72
C ASP A 35 12.59 0.34 -5.83
N GLY A 36 11.82 -0.74 -5.62
CA GLY A 36 12.24 -1.92 -4.88
C GLY A 36 12.07 -1.86 -3.36
N GLY A 37 11.72 -0.72 -2.77
CA GLY A 37 11.60 -0.56 -1.32
C GLY A 37 10.51 -1.43 -0.70
N THR A 38 9.34 -1.50 -1.31
CA THR A 38 8.25 -2.40 -0.91
C THR A 38 8.67 -3.87 -1.00
N VAL A 39 9.35 -4.27 -2.08
CA VAL A 39 9.87 -5.64 -2.23
C VAL A 39 10.92 -5.96 -1.17
N ARG A 40 11.83 -5.02 -0.88
CA ARG A 40 12.84 -5.15 0.18
C ARG A 40 12.19 -5.49 1.53
N GLU A 41 11.16 -4.76 1.93
CA GLU A 41 10.49 -5.01 3.20
C GLU A 41 9.71 -6.33 3.21
N LEU A 42 9.03 -6.70 2.11
CA LEU A 42 8.35 -7.98 1.97
C LEU A 42 9.32 -9.17 2.09
N CYS A 43 10.48 -9.09 1.46
CA CYS A 43 11.48 -10.17 1.47
C CYS A 43 12.05 -10.49 2.87
N ARG A 44 11.82 -9.65 3.86
CA ARG A 44 12.19 -9.87 5.26
C ARG A 44 11.31 -10.90 5.97
N TYR A 45 10.17 -11.26 5.39
CA TYR A 45 9.24 -12.23 5.94
C TYR A 45 9.47 -13.62 5.32
N SER A 46 9.82 -14.58 6.17
CA SER A 46 10.05 -15.96 5.75
C SER A 46 8.76 -16.71 5.36
N THR A 47 7.60 -16.20 5.75
CA THR A 47 6.29 -16.76 5.38
C THR A 47 5.94 -16.53 3.91
N ILE A 48 6.49 -15.48 3.30
CA ILE A 48 6.24 -15.16 1.90
C ILE A 48 6.95 -16.18 1.00
N GLU A 49 6.18 -16.86 0.16
CA GLU A 49 6.64 -17.88 -0.77
C GLU A 49 6.79 -17.32 -2.19
N HIS A 50 5.96 -16.33 -2.56
CA HIS A 50 5.93 -15.76 -3.91
C HIS A 50 5.52 -14.28 -3.90
N ILE A 51 6.18 -13.48 -4.75
CA ILE A 51 5.88 -12.07 -5.00
C ILE A 51 5.82 -11.82 -6.50
N ASP A 52 4.66 -11.41 -6.99
CA ASP A 52 4.53 -10.82 -8.32
C ASP A 52 4.70 -9.30 -8.23
N LEU A 53 5.74 -8.75 -8.86
CA LEU A 53 5.94 -7.31 -9.02
C LEU A 53 5.49 -6.90 -10.43
N VAL A 54 4.48 -6.05 -10.51
CA VAL A 54 3.93 -5.57 -11.78
C VAL A 54 4.21 -4.08 -11.94
N GLU A 55 5.21 -3.75 -12.75
CA GLU A 55 5.62 -2.38 -13.04
C GLU A 55 5.42 -2.08 -14.54
N ILE A 56 4.79 -0.97 -14.84
CA ILE A 56 4.52 -0.60 -16.23
C ILE A 56 5.77 -0.10 -16.96
N ASP A 57 6.67 0.56 -16.23
CA ASP A 57 7.88 1.15 -16.78
C ASP A 57 9.14 0.43 -16.28
N LYS A 58 9.64 -0.49 -17.10
CA LYS A 58 10.89 -1.20 -16.83
C LYS A 58 12.06 -0.24 -16.53
N LYS A 59 12.05 0.96 -17.12
CA LYS A 59 13.14 1.92 -16.93
C LYS A 59 13.24 2.42 -15.50
N VAL A 60 12.12 2.50 -14.76
CA VAL A 60 12.12 2.85 -13.35
C VAL A 60 12.95 1.85 -12.56
N VAL A 61 12.73 0.54 -12.77
CA VAL A 61 13.50 -0.52 -12.10
C VAL A 61 14.99 -0.42 -12.42
N GLU A 62 15.35 -0.30 -13.71
CA GLU A 62 16.74 -0.21 -14.15
C GLU A 62 17.47 1.00 -13.52
N VAL A 63 16.82 2.16 -13.49
CA VAL A 63 17.40 3.37 -12.89
C VAL A 63 17.53 3.23 -11.36
N CYS A 64 16.54 2.64 -10.70
CA CYS A 64 16.61 2.43 -9.26
C CYS A 64 17.68 1.38 -8.89
N GLU A 65 17.86 0.33 -9.66
CA GLU A 65 18.95 -0.64 -9.47
C GLU A 65 20.35 0.04 -9.60
N GLU A 66 20.48 1.02 -10.50
CA GLU A 66 21.72 1.77 -10.69
C GLU A 66 22.01 2.78 -9.57
N TYR A 67 20.98 3.57 -9.16
CA TYR A 67 21.20 4.73 -8.27
C TYR A 67 20.77 4.51 -6.83
N PHE A 68 19.95 3.48 -6.53
CA PHE A 68 19.45 3.17 -5.20
C PHE A 68 19.65 1.68 -4.82
N PRO A 69 20.89 1.19 -4.85
CA PRO A 69 21.17 -0.25 -4.62
C PRO A 69 20.72 -0.75 -3.24
N GLU A 70 20.62 0.11 -2.24
CA GLU A 70 20.17 -0.26 -0.89
C GLU A 70 18.64 -0.54 -0.85
N MET A 71 17.86 0.10 -1.74
CA MET A 71 16.43 -0.18 -1.87
C MET A 71 16.17 -1.40 -2.73
N THR A 72 16.94 -1.56 -3.79
CA THR A 72 16.78 -2.62 -4.79
C THR A 72 17.47 -3.93 -4.42
N VAL A 73 18.04 -4.03 -3.23
CA VAL A 73 18.80 -5.22 -2.76
C VAL A 73 18.04 -6.54 -2.92
N SER A 74 16.72 -6.52 -2.81
CA SER A 74 15.85 -7.70 -2.94
C SER A 74 15.24 -7.89 -4.33
N MET A 75 15.59 -7.05 -5.31
CA MET A 75 15.04 -7.17 -6.68
C MET A 75 15.52 -8.42 -7.44
N HIS A 76 16.42 -9.19 -6.85
CA HIS A 76 16.89 -10.49 -7.36
C HIS A 76 16.56 -11.66 -6.41
N ASP A 77 15.65 -11.46 -5.43
CA ASP A 77 15.20 -12.54 -4.55
C ASP A 77 14.52 -13.64 -5.40
N PRO A 78 14.83 -14.93 -5.15
CA PRO A 78 14.27 -16.05 -5.95
C PRO A 78 12.74 -16.19 -5.84
N ARG A 79 12.11 -15.55 -4.86
CA ARG A 79 10.65 -15.52 -4.69
C ARG A 79 9.96 -14.45 -5.53
N LEU A 80 10.72 -13.56 -6.20
CA LEU A 80 10.23 -12.41 -6.93
C LEU A 80 10.14 -12.69 -8.42
N ASP A 81 8.94 -12.59 -9.00
CA ASP A 81 8.70 -12.53 -10.44
C ASP A 81 8.36 -11.10 -10.87
N LYS A 82 9.14 -10.55 -11.80
CA LYS A 82 8.96 -9.19 -12.35
C LYS A 82 8.18 -9.21 -13.65
N HIS A 83 7.06 -8.50 -13.72
CA HIS A 83 6.19 -8.38 -14.88
C HIS A 83 6.14 -6.91 -15.36
N PHE A 84 6.69 -6.64 -16.53
CA PHE A 84 6.64 -5.30 -17.13
C PHE A 84 5.39 -5.15 -17.99
N THR A 85 4.28 -4.80 -17.35
CA THR A 85 2.95 -4.70 -17.97
C THR A 85 2.02 -3.80 -17.16
N ASP A 86 0.86 -3.52 -17.74
CA ASP A 86 -0.23 -2.78 -17.07
C ASP A 86 -0.84 -3.59 -15.92
N GLY A 87 -0.86 -3.01 -14.70
CA GLY A 87 -1.38 -3.64 -13.48
C GLY A 87 -2.86 -4.01 -13.55
N LEU A 88 -3.70 -3.17 -14.18
CA LEU A 88 -5.12 -3.47 -14.39
C LEU A 88 -5.31 -4.71 -15.26
N ARG A 89 -4.54 -4.81 -16.35
CA ARG A 89 -4.60 -5.98 -17.24
C ARG A 89 -4.09 -7.25 -16.57
N PHE A 90 -3.09 -7.11 -15.71
CA PHE A 90 -2.51 -8.23 -14.99
C PHE A 90 -3.50 -8.80 -13.96
N VAL A 91 -4.01 -7.96 -13.05
CA VAL A 91 -4.87 -8.39 -11.96
C VAL A 91 -6.24 -8.92 -12.44
N ARG A 92 -6.73 -8.46 -13.60
CA ARG A 92 -8.02 -8.88 -14.18
C ARG A 92 -8.15 -10.39 -14.42
N ARG A 93 -7.01 -11.09 -14.57
CA ARG A 93 -6.98 -12.53 -14.87
C ARG A 93 -6.79 -13.40 -13.63
N LYS A 94 -6.62 -12.79 -12.46
CA LYS A 94 -6.30 -13.47 -11.21
C LYS A 94 -7.56 -13.74 -10.39
N GLN A 95 -7.60 -14.90 -9.72
CA GLN A 95 -8.78 -15.33 -8.95
C GLN A 95 -8.31 -16.07 -7.69
N GLY A 96 -8.46 -15.46 -6.49
CA GLY A 96 -8.14 -16.09 -5.22
C GLY A 96 -6.68 -16.52 -5.06
N GLU A 97 -5.75 -15.82 -5.72
CA GLU A 97 -4.34 -16.22 -5.78
C GLU A 97 -3.49 -15.52 -4.71
N TYR A 98 -3.87 -14.31 -4.27
CA TYR A 98 -3.04 -13.48 -3.41
C TYR A 98 -3.61 -13.32 -2.00
N ASP A 99 -2.74 -13.38 -1.01
CA ASP A 99 -3.06 -13.07 0.39
C ASP A 99 -2.97 -11.57 0.66
N LEU A 100 -2.09 -10.89 -0.07
CA LEU A 100 -1.87 -9.46 0.03
C LEU A 100 -1.71 -8.84 -1.37
N ILE A 101 -2.40 -7.75 -1.62
CA ILE A 101 -2.16 -6.89 -2.78
C ILE A 101 -1.72 -5.52 -2.26
N ILE A 102 -0.57 -5.05 -2.70
CA ILE A 102 -0.06 -3.71 -2.43
C ILE A 102 -0.10 -2.90 -3.73
N VAL A 103 -0.82 -1.78 -3.71
CA VAL A 103 -0.86 -0.83 -4.82
C VAL A 103 0.01 0.36 -4.44
N ASP A 104 1.24 0.29 -4.89
CA ASP A 104 2.30 1.28 -4.68
C ASP A 104 2.59 1.99 -6.00
N SER A 105 1.59 2.68 -6.49
CA SER A 105 1.61 3.35 -7.79
C SER A 105 1.89 4.85 -7.67
N THR A 106 2.17 5.48 -8.81
CA THR A 106 2.15 6.95 -8.93
C THR A 106 0.74 7.50 -8.70
N ASP A 107 0.66 8.82 -8.56
CA ASP A 107 -0.58 9.57 -8.39
C ASP A 107 -1.66 9.19 -9.44
N PRO A 108 -2.97 9.41 -9.14
CA PRO A 108 -4.10 9.00 -9.99
C PRO A 108 -4.26 9.84 -11.26
N PHE A 109 -3.15 10.20 -11.89
CA PHE A 109 -3.08 10.99 -13.12
C PHE A 109 -2.25 10.28 -14.19
N GLY A 110 -2.65 10.40 -15.46
CA GLY A 110 -1.93 9.80 -16.57
C GLY A 110 -1.94 8.26 -16.56
N PRO A 111 -0.79 7.58 -16.68
CA PRO A 111 -0.73 6.10 -16.78
C PRO A 111 -1.31 5.37 -15.57
N GLY A 112 -1.29 5.99 -14.38
CA GLY A 112 -1.81 5.43 -13.13
C GLY A 112 -3.35 5.50 -13.00
N GLU A 113 -4.04 6.30 -13.80
CA GLU A 113 -5.49 6.56 -13.64
C GLU A 113 -6.34 5.27 -13.63
N GLY A 114 -5.94 4.27 -14.42
CA GLY A 114 -6.61 2.97 -14.49
C GLY A 114 -6.63 2.20 -13.17
N LEU A 115 -5.64 2.41 -12.30
CA LEU A 115 -5.49 1.74 -11.00
C LEU A 115 -6.39 2.30 -9.90
N PHE A 116 -7.21 3.30 -10.22
CA PHE A 116 -8.12 3.93 -9.27
C PHE A 116 -9.60 3.76 -9.67
N THR A 117 -9.89 2.86 -10.61
CA THR A 117 -11.27 2.60 -11.10
C THR A 117 -12.01 1.58 -10.22
N PRO A 118 -13.36 1.61 -10.17
CA PRO A 118 -14.15 0.55 -9.53
C PRO A 118 -13.87 -0.83 -10.12
N GLU A 119 -13.61 -0.93 -11.43
CA GLU A 119 -13.21 -2.17 -12.10
C GLU A 119 -11.90 -2.72 -11.54
N PHE A 120 -10.90 -1.86 -11.34
CA PHE A 120 -9.62 -2.27 -10.77
C PHE A 120 -9.78 -2.85 -9.36
N TYR A 121 -10.48 -2.14 -8.47
CA TYR A 121 -10.70 -2.64 -7.10
C TYR A 121 -11.56 -3.91 -7.06
N GLY A 122 -12.53 -4.05 -7.97
CA GLY A 122 -13.29 -5.28 -8.15
C GLY A 122 -12.40 -6.45 -8.59
N ASN A 123 -11.46 -6.21 -9.51
CA ASN A 123 -10.50 -7.22 -9.93
C ASN A 123 -9.52 -7.58 -8.80
N CYS A 124 -9.05 -6.61 -8.01
CA CYS A 124 -8.23 -6.87 -6.83
C CYS A 124 -9.00 -7.73 -5.80
N TYR A 125 -10.27 -7.40 -5.55
CA TYR A 125 -11.12 -8.22 -4.66
C TYR A 125 -11.21 -9.67 -5.13
N ASN A 126 -11.43 -9.91 -6.42
CA ASN A 126 -11.50 -11.25 -6.98
C ASN A 126 -10.14 -11.98 -6.94
N ALA A 127 -9.04 -11.27 -7.12
CA ALA A 127 -7.69 -11.82 -7.10
C ALA A 127 -7.22 -12.22 -5.68
N LEU A 128 -7.80 -11.61 -4.65
CA LEU A 128 -7.51 -11.91 -3.26
C LEU A 128 -8.15 -13.23 -2.80
N THR A 129 -7.45 -13.97 -1.95
CA THR A 129 -7.98 -15.11 -1.18
C THR A 129 -9.14 -14.67 -0.27
N ASP A 130 -9.86 -15.62 0.34
CA ASP A 130 -11.04 -15.32 1.19
C ASP A 130 -10.73 -14.46 2.42
N THR A 131 -9.49 -14.42 2.87
CA THR A 131 -8.99 -13.57 3.96
C THR A 131 -7.98 -12.54 3.49
N GLY A 132 -7.97 -12.27 2.18
CA GLY A 132 -6.99 -11.39 1.57
C GLY A 132 -7.13 -9.93 1.97
N VAL A 133 -6.00 -9.22 1.92
CA VAL A 133 -5.85 -7.81 2.28
C VAL A 133 -5.35 -7.02 1.07
N LEU A 134 -5.88 -5.82 0.88
CA LEU A 134 -5.38 -4.83 -0.05
C LEU A 134 -4.90 -3.60 0.73
N VAL A 135 -3.72 -3.11 0.37
CA VAL A 135 -3.19 -1.82 0.84
C VAL A 135 -2.83 -0.97 -0.37
N ASN A 136 -3.13 0.31 -0.31
CA ASN A 136 -2.74 1.26 -1.34
C ASN A 136 -2.24 2.57 -0.75
N GLN A 137 -1.40 3.27 -1.47
CA GLN A 137 -1.12 4.66 -1.20
C GLN A 137 -2.40 5.48 -1.44
N HIS A 138 -2.67 6.48 -0.59
CA HIS A 138 -3.99 7.14 -0.53
C HIS A 138 -3.93 8.65 -0.62
N GLU A 139 -2.80 9.21 -0.99
CA GLU A 139 -2.52 10.63 -1.15
C GLU A 139 -2.47 11.45 0.16
N SER A 140 -2.20 12.74 -0.01
CA SER A 140 -2.26 13.71 1.07
C SER A 140 -3.68 14.23 1.28
N PRO A 141 -4.16 14.33 2.53
CA PRO A 141 -5.47 14.93 2.81
C PRO A 141 -5.44 16.47 2.78
N PHE A 142 -4.25 17.09 2.62
CA PHE A 142 -4.09 18.53 2.82
C PHE A 142 -4.37 19.35 1.55
N TYR A 143 -3.87 18.92 0.39
CA TYR A 143 -4.09 19.65 -0.85
C TYR A 143 -5.39 19.23 -1.52
N VAL A 144 -6.12 20.22 -2.07
CA VAL A 144 -7.48 20.00 -2.61
C VAL A 144 -7.55 18.89 -3.66
N ASN A 145 -6.58 18.83 -4.56
CA ASN A 145 -6.59 17.82 -5.63
C ASN A 145 -6.29 16.42 -5.09
N ASP A 146 -5.32 16.31 -4.20
CA ASP A 146 -4.94 15.05 -3.56
C ASP A 146 -6.08 14.55 -2.66
N ALA A 147 -6.67 15.44 -1.86
CA ALA A 147 -7.83 15.12 -1.03
C ALA A 147 -9.04 14.64 -1.84
N LYS A 148 -9.30 15.23 -3.04
CA LYS A 148 -10.33 14.73 -3.94
C LYS A 148 -10.01 13.35 -4.48
N ALA A 149 -8.73 13.07 -4.78
CA ALA A 149 -8.29 11.76 -5.24
C ALA A 149 -8.44 10.72 -4.12
N MET A 150 -8.00 11.07 -2.90
CA MET A 150 -8.19 10.28 -1.68
C MET A 150 -9.67 9.89 -1.46
N CYS A 151 -10.59 10.88 -1.44
CA CYS A 151 -12.02 10.60 -1.23
C CYS A 151 -12.57 9.66 -2.29
N ARG A 152 -12.25 9.89 -3.57
CA ARG A 152 -12.71 9.03 -4.67
C ARG A 152 -12.18 7.60 -4.56
N ALA A 153 -10.89 7.43 -4.24
CA ALA A 153 -10.29 6.12 -4.05
C ALA A 153 -10.95 5.39 -2.88
N HIS A 154 -11.10 6.07 -1.75
CA HIS A 154 -11.75 5.52 -0.55
C HIS A 154 -13.19 5.07 -0.82
N GLU A 155 -14.02 5.89 -1.46
CA GLU A 155 -15.39 5.56 -1.84
C GLU A 155 -15.45 4.31 -2.72
N ARG A 156 -14.58 4.23 -3.73
CA ARG A 156 -14.50 3.09 -4.64
C ARG A 156 -14.09 1.80 -3.94
N ILE A 157 -13.09 1.85 -3.06
CA ILE A 157 -12.66 0.70 -2.26
C ILE A 157 -13.80 0.27 -1.33
N LYS A 158 -14.42 1.21 -0.63
CA LYS A 158 -15.53 0.96 0.30
C LYS A 158 -16.76 0.34 -0.39
N SER A 159 -16.97 0.61 -1.69
CA SER A 159 -18.06 0.00 -2.46
C SER A 159 -17.83 -1.49 -2.78
N VAL A 160 -16.60 -1.98 -2.64
CA VAL A 160 -16.20 -3.34 -3.00
C VAL A 160 -15.85 -4.19 -1.77
N PHE A 161 -15.13 -3.62 -0.79
CA PHE A 161 -14.62 -4.34 0.36
C PHE A 161 -15.50 -4.16 1.59
N PRO A 162 -15.79 -5.24 2.36
CA PRO A 162 -16.59 -5.16 3.58
C PRO A 162 -15.86 -4.46 4.73
N VAL A 163 -14.53 -4.49 4.75
CA VAL A 163 -13.70 -3.73 5.69
C VAL A 163 -12.84 -2.74 4.91
N CYS A 164 -12.94 -1.47 5.28
CA CYS A 164 -12.16 -0.39 4.68
C CYS A 164 -11.77 0.60 5.77
N ALA A 165 -10.48 0.81 5.93
CA ALA A 165 -9.90 1.72 6.90
C ALA A 165 -8.79 2.57 6.24
N VAL A 166 -8.46 3.69 6.86
CA VAL A 166 -7.38 4.58 6.41
C VAL A 166 -6.43 4.81 7.56
N TYR A 167 -5.14 4.79 7.30
CA TYR A 167 -4.10 5.09 8.27
C TYR A 167 -3.10 6.11 7.72
N GLN A 168 -2.34 6.71 8.61
CA GLN A 168 -1.49 7.85 8.29
C GLN A 168 -0.04 7.64 8.66
N ALA A 169 0.85 8.32 7.92
CA ALA A 169 2.25 8.49 8.25
C ALA A 169 2.72 9.92 7.99
N HIS A 170 3.83 10.29 8.63
CA HIS A 170 4.46 11.58 8.41
C HIS A 170 5.73 11.40 7.58
N ILE A 171 5.67 11.76 6.30
CA ILE A 171 6.75 11.60 5.33
C ILE A 171 7.25 12.99 4.92
N PRO A 172 8.37 13.48 5.49
CA PRO A 172 8.82 14.87 5.29
C PRO A 172 9.06 15.29 3.85
N THR A 173 9.48 14.36 2.99
CA THR A 173 9.75 14.62 1.57
C THR A 173 8.46 14.84 0.76
N TYR A 174 7.35 14.25 1.18
CA TYR A 174 6.08 14.44 0.50
C TYR A 174 5.47 15.80 0.86
N ALA A 175 4.83 16.43 -0.11
CA ALA A 175 4.16 17.70 0.12
C ALA A 175 3.18 17.56 1.31
N SER A 176 3.15 18.54 2.20
CA SER A 176 2.48 18.56 3.51
C SER A 176 3.08 17.69 4.61
N GLY A 177 3.92 16.71 4.31
CA GLY A 177 4.42 15.73 5.29
C GLY A 177 3.37 14.78 5.85
N HIS A 178 2.10 14.94 5.52
CA HIS A 178 0.99 14.09 5.97
C HIS A 178 0.51 13.21 4.82
N TRP A 179 0.76 11.92 4.93
CA TRP A 179 0.42 10.93 3.90
C TRP A 179 -0.51 9.87 4.44
N LEU A 180 -1.42 9.41 3.59
CA LEU A 180 -2.41 8.40 3.94
C LEU A 180 -2.21 7.12 3.14
N PHE A 181 -2.61 6.01 3.77
CA PHE A 181 -2.70 4.69 3.17
C PHE A 181 -4.10 4.12 3.39
N GLY A 182 -4.60 3.41 2.40
CA GLY A 182 -5.84 2.65 2.52
C GLY A 182 -5.54 1.21 2.93
N PHE A 183 -6.35 0.66 3.82
CA PHE A 183 -6.39 -0.75 4.19
C PHE A 183 -7.78 -1.28 3.88
N ALA A 184 -7.87 -2.34 3.09
CA ALA A 184 -9.13 -3.01 2.79
C ALA A 184 -8.97 -4.53 2.91
N SER A 185 -10.00 -5.22 3.36
CA SER A 185 -9.95 -6.68 3.52
C SER A 185 -11.31 -7.33 3.31
N LYS A 186 -11.30 -8.65 3.14
CA LYS A 186 -12.51 -9.47 3.07
C LYS A 186 -13.12 -9.82 4.44
N GLY A 187 -12.56 -9.26 5.55
CA GLY A 187 -13.11 -9.50 6.90
C GLY A 187 -12.17 -9.17 8.05
N LEU A 188 -10.86 -9.00 7.78
CA LEU A 188 -9.89 -8.66 8.82
C LEU A 188 -9.97 -7.17 9.18
N ASP A 189 -10.11 -6.86 10.46
CA ASP A 189 -10.08 -5.50 10.99
C ASP A 189 -8.63 -5.13 11.37
N PRO A 190 -8.07 -4.02 10.86
CA PRO A 190 -6.66 -3.73 11.03
C PRO A 190 -6.23 -3.47 12.49
N ILE A 191 -7.17 -3.18 13.38
CA ILE A 191 -6.87 -2.94 14.79
C ILE A 191 -7.20 -4.16 15.65
N LYS A 192 -8.35 -4.81 15.43
CA LYS A 192 -8.79 -5.95 16.25
C LYS A 192 -8.00 -7.22 15.96
N ASP A 193 -7.61 -7.40 14.69
CA ASP A 193 -6.85 -8.57 14.23
C ASP A 193 -5.33 -8.34 14.23
N LEU A 194 -4.85 -7.21 14.78
CA LEU A 194 -3.43 -6.96 15.00
C LEU A 194 -2.85 -8.03 15.95
N ASP A 195 -1.93 -8.85 15.44
CA ASP A 195 -1.20 -9.83 16.26
C ASP A 195 0.17 -9.28 16.69
N GLU A 196 0.14 -8.40 17.70
CA GLU A 196 1.34 -7.73 18.23
C GLU A 196 2.40 -8.73 18.72
N GLN A 197 1.97 -9.80 19.39
CA GLN A 197 2.87 -10.77 19.95
C GLN A 197 3.61 -11.52 18.83
N HIS A 198 2.88 -11.94 17.82
CA HIS A 198 3.48 -12.60 16.66
C HIS A 198 4.45 -11.66 15.94
N TRP A 199 4.00 -10.45 15.58
CA TRP A 199 4.86 -9.51 14.83
C TRP A 199 6.15 -9.18 15.60
N ASN A 200 6.06 -8.89 16.89
CA ASN A 200 7.23 -8.62 17.74
C ASN A 200 8.17 -9.83 17.84
N SER A 201 7.63 -11.05 17.80
CA SER A 201 8.44 -12.29 17.85
C SER A 201 9.30 -12.51 16.60
N LEU A 202 8.95 -11.90 15.47
CA LEU A 202 9.73 -11.98 14.22
C LEU A 202 11.09 -11.26 14.34
N GLY A 203 11.23 -10.35 15.30
CA GLY A 203 12.47 -9.60 15.53
C GLY A 203 12.86 -8.68 14.38
N ILE A 204 11.93 -8.34 13.49
CA ILE A 204 12.15 -7.43 12.36
C ILE A 204 12.41 -6.03 12.90
N LYS A 205 13.61 -5.51 12.64
CA LYS A 205 13.97 -4.14 13.05
C LYS A 205 13.49 -3.14 12.00
N THR A 206 12.59 -2.28 12.39
CA THR A 206 12.04 -1.19 11.59
C THR A 206 12.57 0.15 12.10
N ARG A 207 12.53 1.19 11.26
CA ARG A 207 12.96 2.54 11.64
C ARG A 207 11.77 3.44 12.01
N TYR A 208 10.60 3.12 11.50
CA TYR A 208 9.39 3.91 11.72
C TYR A 208 8.24 3.08 12.31
N TYR A 209 7.91 1.95 11.70
CA TYR A 209 6.83 1.10 12.16
C TYR A 209 7.14 0.42 13.50
N ASN A 210 6.14 0.31 14.34
CA ASN A 210 6.06 -0.57 15.51
C ASN A 210 4.58 -0.82 15.86
N THR A 211 4.28 -1.81 16.70
CA THR A 211 2.90 -2.18 17.02
C THR A 211 2.14 -1.13 17.85
N GLU A 212 2.82 -0.25 18.55
CA GLU A 212 2.19 0.90 19.23
C GLU A 212 1.78 1.98 18.22
N LEU A 213 2.68 2.30 17.28
CA LEU A 213 2.39 3.22 16.17
C LEU A 213 1.26 2.66 15.30
N HIS A 214 1.20 1.34 15.06
CA HIS A 214 0.14 0.70 14.31
C HIS A 214 -1.25 1.12 14.82
N LYS A 215 -1.48 1.03 16.12
CA LYS A 215 -2.75 1.47 16.72
C LYS A 215 -2.99 2.97 16.57
N GLY A 216 -1.94 3.76 16.77
CA GLY A 216 -2.01 5.22 16.68
C GLY A 216 -2.22 5.75 15.27
N CYS A 217 -1.69 5.09 14.24
CA CYS A 217 -1.78 5.59 12.87
C CYS A 217 -3.21 5.58 12.28
N PHE A 218 -4.13 4.79 12.83
CA PHE A 218 -5.55 4.80 12.47
C PHE A 218 -6.37 5.90 13.17
N ALA A 219 -5.77 6.61 14.12
CA ALA A 219 -6.40 7.74 14.78
C ALA A 219 -6.28 9.01 13.91
N LEU A 220 -7.13 9.13 12.89
CA LEU A 220 -7.10 10.23 11.94
C LEU A 220 -7.62 11.55 12.55
N PRO A 221 -7.10 12.72 12.10
CA PRO A 221 -7.67 14.02 12.41
C PRO A 221 -9.15 14.14 12.00
N SER A 222 -9.92 14.94 12.75
CA SER A 222 -11.37 15.05 12.51
C SER A 222 -11.72 15.50 11.11
N TYR A 223 -10.97 16.46 10.52
CA TYR A 223 -11.21 16.91 9.15
C TYR A 223 -10.99 15.82 8.11
N VAL A 224 -10.02 14.90 8.33
CA VAL A 224 -9.79 13.76 7.43
C VAL A 224 -10.96 12.78 7.51
N LYS A 225 -11.43 12.48 8.73
CA LYS A 225 -12.60 11.62 8.93
C LYS A 225 -13.83 12.17 8.23
N GLU A 226 -14.11 13.46 8.40
CA GLU A 226 -15.22 14.14 7.75
C GLU A 226 -15.16 14.03 6.23
N MET A 227 -13.98 14.28 5.63
CA MET A 227 -13.79 14.12 4.19
C MET A 227 -14.02 12.69 3.69
N LEU A 228 -13.53 11.68 4.44
CA LEU A 228 -13.72 10.27 4.09
C LEU A 228 -15.18 9.79 4.25
N GLU A 229 -15.92 10.40 5.19
CA GLU A 229 -17.34 10.09 5.42
C GLU A 229 -18.26 10.77 4.41
N THR A 230 -18.01 12.04 4.11
CA THR A 230 -18.90 12.85 3.25
C THR A 230 -18.50 12.84 1.78
N GLY A 231 -17.24 12.51 1.46
CA GLY A 231 -16.67 12.69 0.12
C GLY A 231 -16.41 14.16 -0.25
N GLU A 232 -16.69 15.09 0.64
CA GLU A 232 -16.54 16.53 0.41
C GLU A 232 -15.19 17.02 0.93
N VAL A 233 -14.38 17.58 0.03
CA VAL A 233 -13.12 18.21 0.41
C VAL A 233 -13.40 19.56 1.06
N LEU A 234 -12.90 19.75 2.27
CA LEU A 234 -13.04 21.00 3.00
C LEU A 234 -12.42 22.14 2.19
N ASN A 235 -13.27 23.01 1.67
CA ASN A 235 -12.82 24.28 1.08
C ASN A 235 -12.31 25.16 2.21
N VAL A 236 -11.01 25.41 2.26
CA VAL A 236 -10.37 26.37 3.17
C VAL A 236 -10.74 27.80 2.72
N ARG A 237 -12.03 28.09 2.69
CA ARG A 237 -12.60 29.43 2.59
C ARG A 237 -13.50 29.64 3.79
N ARG A 238 -12.87 29.88 4.92
CA ARG A 238 -13.49 30.64 6.03
C ARG A 238 -12.42 31.45 6.73
#